data_e244af73ede5064f53cc9fea634f7ead
#
_entry.id   e244af73ede5064f53cc9fea634f7ead
#
_cell.length_a   1.000
_cell.length_b   1.000
_cell.length_c   1.000
_cell.angle_alpha   90.00
_cell.angle_beta   90.00
_cell.angle_gamma   90.00
#
_symmetry.space_group_name_H-M   'P 1'
#
loop_
_entity.id
_entity.type
_entity.pdbx_description
1 polymer ?
#
loop_
_entity_poly.entity_id
_entity_poly.type
_entity_poly.pdbx_seq_one_letter_code
_entity_poly.pdbx_strand_id
1 'polypeptide(L)'
;FIYIFVAIVAISFASCTQERAKEKELKVLSWNVWHAGHAKNYPEKGCEGTIGILRKSQADVILMIETYGAAPMVADSLGYDYVLLSDNLSIYSRYPIKKTYLFPDSISTFNFGGVEIDMDGTPVRLFDTWLHYLPDMRLVPTEQSETDILAWDDAGTRDNEIRRILSVLQPMIRQTDSIPMIMGGDFNVHSHLDWTEATKDMYHHGGAVVEWTVSKE
;
A
#
# COMPACT_ATOMS: atom_id res chain seq x y z
N PHE A 1 -2.78 21.23 81.28
CA PHE A 1 -2.04 20.41 80.30
C PHE A 1 -3.00 20.22 79.12
N ILE A 2 -2.59 20.84 77.96
CA ILE A 2 -3.33 20.72 76.69
C ILE A 2 -2.57 19.67 75.87
N TYR A 3 -3.25 18.56 75.54
CA TYR A 3 -2.73 17.56 74.62
C TYR A 3 -3.14 17.91 73.19
N ILE A 4 -2.18 18.23 72.32
CA ILE A 4 -2.41 18.43 70.88
C ILE A 4 -2.22 17.06 70.22
N PHE A 5 -3.33 16.52 69.65
CA PHE A 5 -3.27 15.34 68.77
C PHE A 5 -2.95 15.81 67.35
N VAL A 6 -1.80 15.45 66.84
CA VAL A 6 -1.45 15.63 65.43
C VAL A 6 -1.83 14.34 64.69
N ALA A 7 -2.86 14.40 63.88
CA ALA A 7 -3.22 13.33 62.99
C ALA A 7 -2.42 13.45 61.69
N ILE A 8 -1.49 12.50 61.45
CA ILE A 8 -0.76 12.37 60.19
C ILE A 8 -1.63 11.60 59.21
N VAL A 9 -2.22 12.28 58.23
CA VAL A 9 -2.93 11.64 57.09
C VAL A 9 -1.89 11.28 56.04
N ALA A 10 -1.55 10.00 55.93
CA ALA A 10 -0.70 9.47 54.85
C ALA A 10 -1.63 9.32 53.59
N ILE A 11 -1.49 10.22 52.61
CA ILE A 11 -2.10 10.09 51.29
C ILE A 11 -1.20 9.21 50.45
N SER A 12 -1.59 7.93 50.27
CA SER A 12 -0.95 7.01 49.32
C SER A 12 -1.41 7.40 47.94
N PHE A 13 -0.49 8.04 47.16
CA PHE A 13 -0.67 8.16 45.72
C PHE A 13 -0.41 6.78 45.10
N ALA A 14 -1.46 6.07 44.75
CA ALA A 14 -1.36 4.95 43.84
C ALA A 14 -0.98 5.52 42.46
N SER A 15 0.29 5.50 42.14
CA SER A 15 0.77 5.77 40.78
C SER A 15 0.25 4.64 39.90
N CYS A 16 -0.82 4.91 39.18
CA CYS A 16 -1.30 4.05 38.11
C CYS A 16 -0.28 4.22 36.98
N THR A 17 0.74 3.37 36.95
CA THR A 17 1.59 3.21 35.75
C THR A 17 0.73 2.54 34.71
N GLN A 18 0.09 3.37 33.87
CA GLN A 18 -0.55 2.91 32.66
C GLN A 18 0.60 2.33 31.80
N GLU A 19 0.70 1.00 31.75
CA GLU A 19 1.61 0.35 30.80
C GLU A 19 1.24 0.93 29.44
N ARG A 20 2.16 1.70 28.86
CA ARG A 20 2.02 2.14 27.47
C ARG A 20 1.89 0.86 26.65
N ALA A 21 0.76 0.68 26.00
CA ALA A 21 0.55 -0.42 25.09
C ALA A 21 1.75 -0.44 24.12
N LYS A 22 2.47 -1.56 24.08
CA LYS A 22 3.64 -1.71 23.21
C LYS A 22 3.18 -1.45 21.79
N GLU A 23 3.76 -0.44 21.14
CA GLU A 23 3.46 -0.13 19.75
C GLU A 23 3.70 -1.39 18.90
N LYS A 24 2.69 -1.79 18.14
CA LYS A 24 2.81 -2.91 17.20
C LYS A 24 3.31 -2.36 15.87
N GLU A 25 4.33 -2.98 15.33
CA GLU A 25 4.90 -2.65 14.02
C GLU A 25 4.40 -3.66 13.00
N LEU A 26 4.00 -3.21 11.82
CA LEU A 26 3.64 -4.02 10.67
C LEU A 26 4.51 -3.62 9.48
N LYS A 27 5.32 -4.53 9.01
CA LYS A 27 6.19 -4.32 7.86
C LYS A 27 5.49 -4.76 6.58
N VAL A 28 5.12 -3.80 5.75
CA VAL A 28 4.45 -4.04 4.46
C VAL A 28 5.42 -3.78 3.32
N LEU A 29 5.48 -4.71 2.37
CA LEU A 29 6.20 -4.57 1.11
C LEU A 29 5.18 -4.51 -0.02
N SER A 30 5.26 -3.49 -0.88
CA SER A 30 4.54 -3.43 -2.16
C SER A 30 5.56 -3.54 -3.29
N TRP A 31 5.32 -4.45 -4.25
CA TRP A 31 6.27 -4.67 -5.33
C TRP A 31 5.62 -5.22 -6.60
N ASN A 32 5.75 -4.49 -7.70
CA ASN A 32 5.54 -5.05 -9.03
C ASN A 32 6.77 -5.87 -9.41
N VAL A 33 6.58 -7.18 -9.54
CA VAL A 33 7.67 -8.14 -9.77
C VAL A 33 7.93 -8.40 -11.24
N TRP A 34 7.19 -7.75 -12.13
CA TRP A 34 7.31 -7.89 -13.57
C TRP A 34 7.23 -9.36 -14.03
N HIS A 35 6.03 -9.78 -14.44
CA HIS A 35 5.79 -11.14 -14.96
C HIS A 35 6.31 -12.25 -14.02
N ALA A 36 5.92 -12.22 -12.74
CA ALA A 36 6.37 -13.17 -11.72
C ALA A 36 7.92 -13.18 -11.52
N GLY A 37 8.59 -12.11 -11.89
CA GLY A 37 10.05 -12.02 -11.89
C GLY A 37 10.72 -12.66 -13.10
N HIS A 38 9.97 -13.10 -14.10
CA HIS A 38 10.52 -13.69 -15.32
C HIS A 38 10.93 -12.60 -16.33
N ALA A 39 12.15 -12.09 -16.20
CA ALA A 39 12.71 -11.22 -17.23
C ALA A 39 12.91 -12.00 -18.55
N LYS A 40 12.69 -11.32 -19.68
CA LYS A 40 12.83 -11.93 -21.02
C LYS A 40 14.15 -12.68 -21.24
N ASN A 41 15.22 -12.22 -20.59
CA ASN A 41 16.58 -12.77 -20.74
C ASN A 41 16.93 -13.83 -19.69
N TYR A 42 16.10 -14.02 -18.66
CA TYR A 42 16.35 -14.95 -17.54
C TYR A 42 15.06 -15.61 -17.04
N PRO A 43 14.29 -16.24 -17.93
CA PRO A 43 12.96 -16.76 -17.56
C PRO A 43 13.03 -17.85 -16.49
N GLU A 44 14.11 -18.63 -16.46
CA GLU A 44 14.28 -19.75 -15.52
C GLU A 44 14.62 -19.33 -14.08
N LYS A 45 15.05 -18.10 -13.87
CA LYS A 45 15.51 -17.61 -12.54
C LYS A 45 14.55 -16.65 -11.87
N GLY A 46 13.54 -16.19 -12.57
CA GLY A 46 12.70 -15.08 -12.14
C GLY A 46 12.06 -15.33 -10.79
N CYS A 47 11.27 -16.35 -10.66
CA CYS A 47 10.51 -16.62 -9.44
C CYS A 47 11.42 -16.95 -8.23
N GLU A 48 12.48 -17.70 -8.41
CA GLU A 48 13.44 -17.99 -7.32
C GLU A 48 14.15 -16.72 -6.83
N GLY A 49 14.55 -15.85 -7.75
CA GLY A 49 15.13 -14.55 -7.41
C GLY A 49 14.16 -13.68 -6.62
N THR A 50 12.92 -13.61 -7.06
CA THR A 50 11.82 -12.91 -6.38
C THR A 50 11.64 -13.44 -4.96
N ILE A 51 11.49 -14.75 -4.79
CA ILE A 51 11.35 -15.41 -3.47
C ILE A 51 12.54 -15.10 -2.57
N GLY A 52 13.76 -15.11 -3.12
CA GLY A 52 14.97 -14.76 -2.38
C GLY A 52 14.95 -13.32 -1.83
N ILE A 53 14.46 -12.37 -2.60
CA ILE A 53 14.29 -10.97 -2.17
C ILE A 53 13.18 -10.87 -1.11
N LEU A 54 12.02 -11.49 -1.36
CA LEU A 54 10.90 -11.50 -0.43
C LEU A 54 11.30 -12.04 0.94
N ARG A 55 12.04 -13.14 1.02
CA ARG A 55 12.58 -13.68 2.27
C ARG A 55 13.50 -12.70 2.99
N LYS A 56 14.38 -12.03 2.25
CA LYS A 56 15.31 -11.04 2.80
C LYS A 56 14.60 -9.78 3.31
N SER A 57 13.47 -9.42 2.72
CA SER A 57 12.70 -8.26 3.12
C SER A 57 12.19 -8.35 4.55
N GLN A 58 11.93 -9.57 5.04
CA GLN A 58 11.28 -9.82 6.34
C GLN A 58 9.94 -9.08 6.47
N ALA A 59 9.27 -8.81 5.37
CA ALA A 59 7.95 -8.18 5.40
C ALA A 59 6.92 -9.10 6.05
N ASP A 60 6.00 -8.55 6.81
CA ASP A 60 4.89 -9.29 7.42
C ASP A 60 3.75 -9.45 6.43
N VAL A 61 3.60 -8.47 5.55
CA VAL A 61 2.62 -8.47 4.45
C VAL A 61 3.30 -8.08 3.16
N ILE A 62 2.90 -8.72 2.07
CA ILE A 62 3.38 -8.43 0.72
C ILE A 62 2.17 -8.16 -0.18
N LEU A 63 2.14 -6.99 -0.78
CA LEU A 63 1.25 -6.59 -1.86
C LEU A 63 2.03 -6.78 -3.16
N MET A 64 1.68 -7.82 -3.92
CA MET A 64 2.50 -8.23 -5.06
C MET A 64 1.73 -8.07 -6.37
N ILE A 65 2.33 -7.32 -7.27
CA ILE A 65 1.77 -6.98 -8.57
C ILE A 65 2.49 -7.79 -9.66
N GLU A 66 1.76 -8.16 -10.71
CA GLU A 66 2.22 -8.98 -11.83
C GLU A 66 2.65 -10.40 -11.41
N THR A 67 1.84 -11.01 -10.57
CA THR A 67 2.09 -12.34 -10.00
C THR A 67 2.06 -13.48 -11.04
N TYR A 68 1.15 -13.42 -12.01
CA TYR A 68 1.01 -14.30 -13.18
C TYR A 68 1.30 -15.79 -12.91
N GLY A 69 0.52 -16.39 -12.00
CA GLY A 69 0.60 -17.83 -11.69
C GLY A 69 1.65 -18.23 -10.65
N ALA A 70 2.51 -17.32 -10.19
CA ALA A 70 3.52 -17.62 -9.17
C ALA A 70 2.97 -17.64 -7.72
N ALA A 71 1.74 -17.19 -7.49
CA ALA A 71 1.21 -16.98 -6.15
C ALA A 71 1.31 -18.21 -5.23
N PRO A 72 0.92 -19.43 -5.62
CA PRO A 72 1.05 -20.59 -4.74
C PRO A 72 2.50 -20.89 -4.37
N MET A 73 3.42 -20.80 -5.33
CA MET A 73 4.85 -21.08 -5.10
C MET A 73 5.46 -20.06 -4.15
N VAL A 74 5.09 -18.78 -4.26
CA VAL A 74 5.55 -17.72 -3.35
C VAL A 74 5.03 -17.98 -1.95
N ALA A 75 3.72 -18.25 -1.80
CA ALA A 75 3.09 -18.54 -0.52
C ALA A 75 3.73 -19.74 0.19
N ASP A 76 3.86 -20.87 -0.50
CA ASP A 76 4.49 -22.07 0.03
C ASP A 76 5.95 -21.84 0.45
N SER A 77 6.69 -21.09 -0.38
CA SER A 77 8.10 -20.80 -0.12
C SER A 77 8.32 -19.89 1.09
N LEU A 78 7.34 -19.02 1.40
CA LEU A 78 7.41 -18.10 2.52
C LEU A 78 6.72 -18.66 3.78
N GLY A 79 5.80 -19.62 3.63
CA GLY A 79 4.92 -20.11 4.68
C GLY A 79 3.87 -19.07 5.09
N TYR A 80 3.36 -18.29 4.13
CA TYR A 80 2.37 -17.22 4.35
C TYR A 80 0.98 -17.65 3.91
N ASP A 81 -0.03 -17.15 4.62
CA ASP A 81 -1.38 -17.10 4.07
C ASP A 81 -1.40 -16.21 2.84
N TYR A 82 -2.23 -16.52 1.84
CA TYR A 82 -2.34 -15.67 0.67
C TYR A 82 -3.75 -15.64 0.08
N VAL A 83 -4.03 -14.57 -0.64
CA VAL A 83 -5.20 -14.44 -1.51
C VAL A 83 -4.72 -14.03 -2.89
N LEU A 84 -5.11 -14.80 -3.90
CA LEU A 84 -5.00 -14.42 -5.30
C LEU A 84 -6.25 -13.61 -5.65
N LEU A 85 -6.09 -12.29 -5.80
CA LEU A 85 -7.18 -11.38 -6.17
C LEU A 85 -7.50 -11.52 -7.67
N SER A 86 -6.46 -11.70 -8.46
CA SER A 86 -6.51 -11.98 -9.90
C SER A 86 -5.14 -12.53 -10.34
N ASP A 87 -4.99 -12.88 -11.61
CA ASP A 87 -3.67 -13.25 -12.14
C ASP A 87 -2.61 -12.16 -11.95
N ASN A 88 -3.03 -10.90 -11.85
CA ASN A 88 -2.16 -9.75 -11.68
C ASN A 88 -1.79 -9.49 -10.22
N LEU A 89 -2.76 -9.56 -9.30
CA LEU A 89 -2.63 -9.11 -7.92
C LEU A 89 -2.72 -10.25 -6.92
N SER A 90 -1.81 -10.27 -5.95
CA SER A 90 -1.86 -11.21 -4.82
C SER A 90 -1.35 -10.56 -3.53
N ILE A 91 -1.98 -10.92 -2.43
CA ILE A 91 -1.61 -10.45 -1.09
C ILE A 91 -1.19 -11.65 -0.26
N TYR A 92 -0.02 -11.54 0.37
CA TYR A 92 0.53 -12.55 1.28
C TYR A 92 0.68 -11.96 2.67
N SER A 93 0.44 -12.77 3.70
CA SER A 93 0.50 -12.33 5.08
C SER A 93 1.03 -13.42 6.02
N ARG A 94 1.88 -13.03 6.99
CA ARG A 94 2.22 -13.88 8.14
C ARG A 94 1.05 -14.02 9.11
N TYR A 95 0.15 -13.05 9.11
CA TYR A 95 -1.03 -13.03 9.95
C TYR A 95 -2.21 -13.67 9.24
N PRO A 96 -3.15 -14.30 9.95
CA PRO A 96 -4.32 -14.90 9.34
C PRO A 96 -5.15 -13.90 8.53
N ILE A 97 -5.46 -14.24 7.28
CA ILE A 97 -6.38 -13.48 6.44
C ILE A 97 -7.81 -13.85 6.84
N LYS A 98 -8.56 -12.90 7.36
CA LYS A 98 -9.92 -13.10 7.88
C LYS A 98 -11.01 -12.81 6.86
N LYS A 99 -10.72 -11.93 5.91
CA LYS A 99 -11.70 -11.47 4.93
C LYS A 99 -11.03 -11.04 3.64
N THR A 100 -11.66 -11.38 2.52
CA THR A 100 -11.38 -10.77 1.20
C THR A 100 -12.52 -9.80 0.88
N TYR A 101 -12.18 -8.59 0.48
CA TYR A 101 -13.18 -7.59 0.11
C TYR A 101 -13.67 -7.82 -1.30
N LEU A 102 -14.98 -7.79 -1.47
CA LEU A 102 -15.64 -7.82 -2.78
C LEU A 102 -16.08 -6.40 -3.13
N PHE A 103 -15.79 -5.98 -4.34
CA PHE A 103 -16.15 -4.67 -4.87
C PHE A 103 -17.15 -4.83 -6.02
N PRO A 104 -17.89 -3.75 -6.39
CA PRO A 104 -18.75 -3.78 -7.56
C PRO A 104 -18.01 -4.12 -8.86
N ASP A 105 -18.68 -4.71 -9.84
CA ASP A 105 -18.12 -5.10 -11.15
C ASP A 105 -17.49 -3.94 -11.94
N SER A 106 -17.81 -2.69 -11.56
CA SER A 106 -17.17 -1.50 -12.11
C SER A 106 -15.70 -1.34 -11.69
N ILE A 107 -15.24 -2.15 -10.71
CA ILE A 107 -13.85 -2.21 -10.25
C ILE A 107 -13.31 -3.59 -10.61
N SER A 108 -12.40 -3.61 -11.57
CA SER A 108 -11.76 -4.85 -11.99
C SER A 108 -10.86 -5.41 -10.90
N THR A 109 -10.99 -6.70 -10.59
CA THR A 109 -10.06 -7.41 -9.70
C THR A 109 -8.65 -7.49 -10.26
N PHE A 110 -8.48 -7.27 -11.56
CA PHE A 110 -7.17 -7.14 -12.19
C PHE A 110 -6.44 -5.87 -11.75
N ASN A 111 -7.20 -4.81 -11.40
CA ASN A 111 -6.69 -3.50 -11.05
C ASN A 111 -6.67 -3.23 -9.56
N PHE A 112 -7.59 -3.86 -8.79
CA PHE A 112 -7.74 -3.53 -7.38
C PHE A 112 -8.41 -4.65 -6.59
N GLY A 113 -7.95 -4.84 -5.35
CA GLY A 113 -8.56 -5.74 -4.39
C GLY A 113 -7.94 -5.60 -3.01
N GLY A 114 -8.49 -6.31 -2.04
CA GLY A 114 -7.96 -6.20 -0.68
C GLY A 114 -8.46 -7.26 0.27
N VAL A 115 -7.78 -7.30 1.41
CA VAL A 115 -8.04 -8.24 2.50
C VAL A 115 -8.07 -7.54 3.85
N GLU A 116 -8.60 -8.22 4.85
CA GLU A 116 -8.43 -7.87 6.25
C GLU A 116 -7.67 -9.00 6.94
N ILE A 117 -6.59 -8.66 7.62
CA ILE A 117 -5.80 -9.57 8.44
C ILE A 117 -6.08 -9.36 9.92
N ASP A 118 -5.76 -10.38 10.71
CA ASP A 118 -5.78 -10.30 12.17
C ASP A 118 -4.34 -10.24 12.70
N MET A 119 -3.86 -9.05 12.97
CA MET A 119 -2.56 -8.82 13.58
C MET A 119 -2.66 -8.95 15.11
N ASP A 120 -2.61 -10.18 15.59
CA ASP A 120 -2.69 -10.51 17.04
C ASP A 120 -3.88 -9.82 17.74
N GLY A 121 -5.08 -10.02 17.20
CA GLY A 121 -6.31 -9.44 17.70
C GLY A 121 -6.60 -8.00 17.24
N THR A 122 -5.76 -7.43 16.38
CA THR A 122 -5.95 -6.12 15.78
C THR A 122 -6.25 -6.29 14.28
N PRO A 123 -7.46 -5.96 13.81
CA PRO A 123 -7.76 -5.99 12.38
C PRO A 123 -6.98 -4.91 11.64
N VAL A 124 -6.44 -5.25 10.47
CA VAL A 124 -5.78 -4.30 9.55
C VAL A 124 -6.27 -4.58 8.14
N ARG A 125 -6.67 -3.52 7.44
CA ARG A 125 -7.12 -3.56 6.05
C ARG A 125 -5.96 -3.28 5.11
N LEU A 126 -5.82 -4.12 4.11
CA LEU A 126 -4.73 -4.07 3.14
C LEU A 126 -5.31 -4.13 1.74
N PHE A 127 -4.90 -3.19 0.90
CA PHE A 127 -5.36 -3.10 -0.49
C PHE A 127 -4.16 -3.07 -1.42
N ASP A 128 -4.29 -3.80 -2.53
CA ASP A 128 -3.31 -3.85 -3.59
C ASP A 128 -3.91 -3.32 -4.89
N THR A 129 -3.14 -2.55 -5.65
CA THR A 129 -3.61 -1.93 -6.89
C THR A 129 -2.58 -1.97 -8.00
N TRP A 130 -3.07 -2.07 -9.23
CA TRP A 130 -2.34 -1.78 -10.45
C TRP A 130 -3.19 -0.86 -11.30
N LEU A 131 -2.83 0.40 -11.39
CA LEU A 131 -3.52 1.32 -12.28
C LEU A 131 -3.01 1.14 -13.70
N HIS A 132 -3.90 1.29 -14.67
CA HIS A 132 -3.53 1.15 -16.07
C HIS A 132 -2.49 2.21 -16.47
N TYR A 133 -1.49 1.83 -17.27
CA TYR A 133 -0.33 2.67 -17.58
C TYR A 133 -0.59 3.80 -18.58
N LEU A 134 -1.81 3.92 -19.12
CA LEU A 134 -2.14 5.00 -20.06
C LEU A 134 -2.80 6.21 -19.38
N PRO A 135 -2.42 7.42 -19.81
CA PRO A 135 -1.43 7.72 -20.84
C PRO A 135 -0.01 7.35 -20.36
N ASP A 136 0.82 6.95 -21.31
CA ASP A 136 2.20 6.52 -21.00
C ASP A 136 3.03 7.72 -20.55
N MET A 137 3.45 7.73 -19.28
CA MET A 137 4.21 8.84 -18.68
C MET A 137 5.57 9.11 -19.37
N ARG A 138 6.06 8.17 -20.18
CA ARG A 138 7.24 8.40 -21.03
C ARG A 138 6.96 9.35 -22.20
N LEU A 139 5.68 9.58 -22.51
CA LEU A 139 5.19 10.43 -23.59
C LEU A 139 4.58 11.74 -23.08
N VAL A 140 4.87 12.12 -21.84
CA VAL A 140 4.42 13.39 -21.27
C VAL A 140 4.79 14.54 -22.21
N PRO A 141 3.83 15.41 -22.57
CA PRO A 141 4.08 16.56 -23.47
C PRO A 141 4.75 17.71 -22.71
N THR A 142 6.02 17.54 -22.36
CA THR A 142 6.78 18.45 -21.47
C THR A 142 6.91 19.88 -22.00
N GLU A 143 6.68 20.11 -23.30
CA GLU A 143 6.70 21.44 -23.94
C GLU A 143 5.38 22.21 -23.75
N GLN A 144 4.36 21.58 -23.15
CA GLN A 144 3.05 22.18 -22.96
C GLN A 144 2.92 22.82 -21.57
N SER A 145 1.85 23.57 -21.36
CA SER A 145 1.54 24.12 -20.04
C SER A 145 1.17 23.03 -19.04
N GLU A 146 1.31 23.32 -17.75
CA GLU A 146 0.85 22.41 -16.69
C GLU A 146 -0.61 22.00 -16.88
N THR A 147 -1.48 22.95 -17.21
CA THR A 147 -2.91 22.66 -17.47
C THR A 147 -3.10 21.66 -18.60
N ASP A 148 -2.32 21.74 -19.68
CA ASP A 148 -2.43 20.82 -20.80
C ASP A 148 -1.88 19.44 -20.43
N ILE A 149 -0.81 19.36 -19.64
CA ILE A 149 -0.24 18.10 -19.12
C ILE A 149 -1.26 17.41 -18.22
N LEU A 150 -1.90 18.12 -17.29
CA LEU A 150 -2.93 17.58 -16.42
C LEU A 150 -4.16 17.11 -17.22
N ALA A 151 -4.59 17.86 -18.21
CA ALA A 151 -5.69 17.47 -19.09
C ALA A 151 -5.34 16.23 -19.93
N TRP A 152 -4.10 16.09 -20.36
CA TRP A 152 -3.61 14.92 -21.06
C TRP A 152 -3.60 13.68 -20.15
N ASP A 153 -3.20 13.80 -18.89
CA ASP A 153 -3.23 12.73 -17.91
C ASP A 153 -4.69 12.32 -17.58
N ASP A 154 -5.54 13.30 -17.26
CA ASP A 154 -6.96 13.08 -16.93
C ASP A 154 -7.78 12.45 -18.08
N ALA A 155 -7.37 12.67 -19.33
CA ALA A 155 -7.99 12.00 -20.48
C ALA A 155 -7.71 10.49 -20.55
N GLY A 156 -6.79 10.01 -19.73
CA GLY A 156 -6.43 8.59 -19.65
C GLY A 156 -7.34 7.76 -18.74
N THR A 157 -6.82 6.61 -18.35
CA THR A 157 -7.58 5.63 -17.57
C THR A 157 -7.32 5.71 -16.07
N ARG A 158 -6.09 6.09 -15.65
CA ARG A 158 -5.64 6.08 -14.25
C ARG A 158 -6.54 6.88 -13.33
N ASP A 159 -6.81 8.14 -13.68
CA ASP A 159 -7.63 9.03 -12.86
C ASP A 159 -9.04 8.49 -12.65
N ASN A 160 -9.62 7.92 -13.71
CA ASN A 160 -10.94 7.29 -13.61
C ASN A 160 -10.90 6.03 -12.73
N GLU A 161 -9.82 5.25 -12.79
CA GLU A 161 -9.66 4.05 -11.97
C GLU A 161 -9.50 4.43 -10.50
N ILE A 162 -8.59 5.36 -10.17
CA ILE A 162 -8.37 5.77 -8.78
C ILE A 162 -9.60 6.43 -8.17
N ARG A 163 -10.33 7.28 -8.91
CA ARG A 163 -11.58 7.89 -8.43
C ARG A 163 -12.64 6.84 -8.10
N ARG A 164 -12.78 5.80 -8.92
CA ARG A 164 -13.70 4.67 -8.64
C ARG A 164 -13.26 3.90 -7.40
N ILE A 165 -11.96 3.58 -7.28
CA ILE A 165 -11.39 2.91 -6.11
C ILE A 165 -11.65 3.74 -4.85
N LEU A 166 -11.32 5.02 -4.85
CA LEU A 166 -11.55 5.92 -3.73
C LEU A 166 -13.04 6.02 -3.36
N SER A 167 -13.92 6.02 -4.34
CA SER A 167 -15.37 6.07 -4.07
C SER A 167 -15.88 4.88 -3.26
N VAL A 168 -15.36 3.68 -3.50
CA VAL A 168 -15.72 2.48 -2.73
C VAL A 168 -14.97 2.35 -1.42
N LEU A 169 -13.79 2.97 -1.29
CA LEU A 169 -13.02 2.99 -0.04
C LEU A 169 -13.49 4.05 0.96
N GLN A 170 -14.19 5.09 0.52
CA GLN A 170 -14.64 6.19 1.39
C GLN A 170 -15.30 5.74 2.72
N PRO A 171 -16.18 4.73 2.76
CA PRO A 171 -16.75 4.27 4.03
C PRO A 171 -15.71 3.66 4.97
N MET A 172 -14.65 3.03 4.41
CA MET A 172 -13.58 2.41 5.19
C MET A 172 -12.55 3.44 5.64
N ILE A 173 -12.26 4.45 4.82
CA ILE A 173 -11.38 5.59 5.15
C ILE A 173 -11.89 6.31 6.40
N ARG A 174 -13.21 6.49 6.52
CA ARG A 174 -13.83 7.13 7.70
C ARG A 174 -13.71 6.31 8.99
N GLN A 175 -13.25 5.07 8.91
CA GLN A 175 -13.11 4.14 10.03
C GLN A 175 -11.64 3.86 10.38
N THR A 176 -10.68 4.57 9.78
CA THR A 176 -9.25 4.30 9.97
C THR A 176 -8.76 4.53 11.40
N ASP A 177 -9.43 5.37 12.17
CA ASP A 177 -9.15 5.53 13.60
C ASP A 177 -9.41 4.24 14.41
N SER A 178 -10.30 3.37 13.92
CA SER A 178 -10.65 2.10 14.57
C SER A 178 -9.99 0.90 13.92
N ILE A 179 -9.81 0.92 12.58
CA ILE A 179 -9.22 -0.17 11.80
C ILE A 179 -8.21 0.44 10.83
N PRO A 180 -6.91 0.32 11.11
CA PRO A 180 -5.87 0.80 10.22
C PRO A 180 -6.04 0.28 8.79
N MET A 181 -5.75 1.13 7.81
CA MET A 181 -5.86 0.81 6.40
C MET A 181 -4.57 1.20 5.67
N ILE A 182 -4.06 0.29 4.86
CA ILE A 182 -2.88 0.49 4.03
C ILE A 182 -3.25 0.12 2.59
N MET A 183 -2.92 0.97 1.65
CA MET A 183 -3.01 0.71 0.23
C MET A 183 -1.63 0.88 -0.40
N GLY A 184 -1.22 -0.12 -1.15
CA GLY A 184 0.00 -0.09 -1.95
C GLY A 184 -0.28 -0.56 -3.37
N GLY A 185 0.72 -0.52 -4.23
CA GLY A 185 0.56 -1.00 -5.59
C GLY A 185 1.46 -0.30 -6.59
N ASP A 186 1.22 -0.59 -7.85
CA ASP A 186 1.82 0.09 -8.99
C ASP A 186 0.81 1.09 -9.58
N PHE A 187 1.00 2.35 -9.28
CA PHE A 187 0.12 3.44 -9.75
C PHE A 187 0.41 3.84 -11.20
N ASN A 188 1.46 3.32 -11.81
CA ASN A 188 1.88 3.63 -13.18
C ASN A 188 2.01 5.13 -13.48
N VAL A 189 2.39 5.90 -12.47
CA VAL A 189 2.60 7.35 -12.55
C VAL A 189 3.71 7.74 -11.58
N HIS A 190 4.45 8.78 -11.92
CA HIS A 190 5.42 9.37 -11.01
C HIS A 190 4.71 10.01 -9.80
N SER A 191 5.37 10.04 -8.66
CA SER A 191 4.89 10.77 -7.50
C SER A 191 4.79 12.27 -7.85
N HIS A 192 3.78 12.97 -7.31
CA HIS A 192 3.73 14.42 -7.39
C HIS A 192 4.99 15.09 -6.81
N LEU A 193 5.73 14.39 -5.94
CA LEU A 193 7.01 14.86 -5.39
C LEU A 193 8.16 14.82 -6.41
N ASP A 194 8.00 14.06 -7.50
CA ASP A 194 8.98 13.98 -8.59
C ASP A 194 8.84 15.15 -9.60
N TRP A 195 7.69 15.86 -9.58
CA TRP A 195 7.33 16.92 -10.51
C TRP A 195 7.49 18.32 -9.92
N THR A 196 8.47 18.53 -9.07
CA THR A 196 8.73 19.81 -8.39
C THR A 196 9.89 20.58 -9.02
N GLU A 197 10.00 21.87 -8.74
CA GLU A 197 11.17 22.67 -9.11
C GLU A 197 12.50 22.09 -8.63
N ALA A 198 12.50 21.43 -7.45
CA ALA A 198 13.70 20.84 -6.86
C ALA A 198 14.12 19.54 -7.58
N THR A 199 13.22 18.86 -8.25
CA THR A 199 13.45 17.53 -8.84
C THR A 199 13.40 17.50 -10.36
N LYS A 200 12.99 18.60 -11.00
CA LYS A 200 12.75 18.69 -12.46
C LYS A 200 13.93 18.24 -13.33
N ASP A 201 15.16 18.38 -12.84
CA ASP A 201 16.37 18.00 -13.56
C ASP A 201 16.90 16.61 -13.12
N MET A 202 16.26 15.97 -12.14
CA MET A 202 16.73 14.69 -11.59
C MET A 202 16.11 13.48 -12.30
N TYR A 203 14.92 13.62 -12.86
CA TYR A 203 14.16 12.56 -13.52
C TYR A 203 13.94 12.86 -14.99
N HIS A 204 13.64 11.84 -15.80
CA HIS A 204 13.51 11.96 -17.25
C HIS A 204 12.13 12.50 -17.69
N HIS A 205 11.63 13.51 -17.01
CA HIS A 205 10.37 14.17 -17.37
C HIS A 205 10.55 15.56 -18.04
N GLY A 206 11.72 15.80 -18.64
CA GLY A 206 11.95 16.96 -19.52
C GLY A 206 11.92 18.32 -18.84
N GLY A 207 12.09 18.38 -17.51
CA GLY A 207 12.05 19.63 -16.74
C GLY A 207 10.63 20.17 -16.47
N ALA A 208 9.59 19.39 -16.80
CA ALA A 208 8.22 19.76 -16.48
C ALA A 208 8.00 19.84 -14.97
N VAL A 209 7.25 20.85 -14.53
CA VAL A 209 6.82 21.01 -13.14
C VAL A 209 5.31 20.92 -13.10
N VAL A 210 4.79 19.93 -12.40
CA VAL A 210 3.37 19.66 -12.28
C VAL A 210 3.04 19.43 -10.82
N GLU A 211 2.25 20.28 -10.22
CA GLU A 211 1.94 20.21 -8.78
C GLU A 211 0.98 19.08 -8.42
N TRP A 212 0.32 18.50 -9.37
CA TRP A 212 -0.72 17.52 -9.15
C TRP A 212 -0.60 16.34 -10.10
N THR A 213 -0.76 15.12 -9.56
CA THR A 213 -0.81 13.85 -10.27
C THR A 213 -1.76 12.90 -9.55
N VAL A 214 -2.06 11.75 -10.14
CA VAL A 214 -2.89 10.71 -9.52
C VAL A 214 -2.41 10.30 -8.12
N SER A 215 -1.14 10.48 -7.82
CA SER A 215 -0.59 10.18 -6.48
C SER A 215 -1.03 11.17 -5.40
N LYS A 216 -1.64 12.29 -5.78
CA LYS A 216 -2.16 13.32 -4.87
C LYS A 216 -3.67 13.17 -4.65
N GLU A 217 -4.39 12.46 -5.50
CA GLU A 217 -5.80 12.12 -5.31
C GLU A 217 -5.99 11.15 -4.13
#